data_2310eb086aacb7f2b525001b305c8fda
#
_entry.id   2310eb086aacb7f2b525001b305c8fda
#
_cell.length_a   1.000
_cell.length_b   1.000
_cell.length_c   1.000
_cell.angle_alpha   90.00
_cell.angle_beta   90.00
_cell.angle_gamma   90.00
#
_symmetry.space_group_name_H-M   'P 1'
#
loop_
_entity.id
_entity.type
_entity.pdbx_description
1 polymer ?
#
loop_
_entity_poly.entity_id
_entity_poly.type
_entity_poly.pdbx_seq_one_letter_code
_entity_poly.pdbx_strand_id
1 'polypeptide(L)'
;MIEQTVRNYLEEQLNIPVRMEEEANLPKEYVVIEKTGSGQTNHIKRATLAIQSYSDSLYQAASLNEQVKEAMEKIIEVDDISRCELNNDYNYTDTARKKYRYQAVFDIVHF
;
A
#
# COMPACT_ATOMS: atom_id res chain seq x y z
N MET A 1 5.44 -13.62 -3.80
CA MET A 1 4.45 -13.35 -2.75
C MET A 1 3.69 -12.07 -3.07
N ILE A 2 2.49 -11.95 -2.56
CA ILE A 2 1.61 -10.82 -2.93
C ILE A 2 2.18 -9.47 -2.52
N GLU A 3 2.80 -9.36 -1.36
CA GLU A 3 3.39 -8.09 -0.92
C GLU A 3 4.46 -7.62 -1.89
N GLN A 4 5.30 -8.52 -2.36
CA GLN A 4 6.35 -8.18 -3.31
C GLN A 4 5.77 -7.80 -4.68
N THR A 5 4.74 -8.47 -5.12
CA THR A 5 4.05 -8.16 -6.38
C THR A 5 3.48 -6.74 -6.32
N VAL A 6 2.80 -6.41 -5.23
CA VAL A 6 2.21 -5.06 -5.05
C VAL A 6 3.31 -4.01 -4.88
N ARG A 7 4.35 -4.33 -4.13
CA ARG A 7 5.50 -3.45 -3.95
C ARG A 7 6.13 -3.06 -5.30
N ASN A 8 6.42 -4.06 -6.11
CA ASN A 8 7.06 -3.82 -7.41
C ASN A 8 6.17 -2.97 -8.31
N TYR A 9 4.87 -3.26 -8.33
CA TYR A 9 3.91 -2.50 -9.10
C TYR A 9 3.84 -1.05 -8.66
N LEU A 10 3.68 -0.81 -7.35
CA LEU A 10 3.56 0.55 -6.83
C LEU A 10 4.84 1.36 -6.99
N GLU A 11 6.00 0.74 -6.81
CA GLU A 11 7.27 1.45 -6.97
C GLU A 11 7.44 1.92 -8.41
N GLU A 12 7.03 1.11 -9.38
CA GLU A 12 7.03 1.50 -10.78
C GLU A 12 6.03 2.61 -11.08
N GLN A 13 4.81 2.50 -10.54
CA GLN A 13 3.75 3.47 -10.81
C GLN A 13 4.01 4.82 -10.13
N LEU A 14 4.52 4.81 -8.91
CA LEU A 14 4.69 6.03 -8.12
C LEU A 14 6.07 6.65 -8.26
N ASN A 15 7.06 5.87 -8.67
CA ASN A 15 8.46 6.29 -8.80
C ASN A 15 9.03 6.83 -7.47
N ILE A 16 8.63 6.21 -6.36
CA ILE A 16 9.17 6.49 -5.01
C ILE A 16 9.43 5.16 -4.32
N PRO A 17 10.25 5.14 -3.26
CA PRO A 17 10.51 3.89 -2.55
C PRO A 17 9.25 3.28 -1.96
N VAL A 18 9.07 1.98 -2.20
CA VAL A 18 8.00 1.17 -1.60
C VAL A 18 8.70 0.01 -0.89
N ARG A 19 8.42 -0.14 0.40
CA ARG A 19 9.11 -1.12 1.25
C ARG A 19 8.11 -1.97 2.00
N MET A 20 8.58 -3.06 2.60
CA MET A 20 7.76 -3.93 3.43
C MET A 20 7.96 -3.66 4.92
N GLU A 21 8.86 -2.76 5.24
CA GLU A 21 9.10 -2.27 6.60
C GLU A 21 9.77 -0.91 6.53
N GLU A 22 9.71 -0.15 7.62
CA GLU A 22 10.44 1.10 7.71
C GLU A 22 11.92 0.84 7.74
N GLU A 23 12.67 1.65 6.97
CA GLU A 23 14.11 1.57 6.88
C GLU A 23 14.72 2.93 7.21
N ALA A 24 15.97 2.90 7.68
CA ALA A 24 16.73 4.13 7.87
C ALA A 24 17.07 4.75 6.50
N ASN A 25 17.21 6.08 6.48
CA ASN A 25 17.68 6.81 5.29
C ASN A 25 16.71 6.81 4.09
N LEU A 26 15.42 6.60 4.35
CA LEU A 26 14.41 6.77 3.30
C LEU A 26 14.20 8.26 3.01
N PRO A 27 13.85 8.62 1.77
CA PRO A 27 13.51 10.00 1.46
C PRO A 27 12.24 10.45 2.18
N LYS A 28 11.84 11.70 1.98
CA LYS A 28 10.67 12.26 2.65
C LYS A 28 9.38 11.51 2.32
N GLU A 29 9.24 11.12 1.05
CA GLU A 29 8.06 10.37 0.61
C GLU A 29 8.43 8.93 0.36
N TYR A 30 7.71 8.03 0.98
CA TYR A 30 7.86 6.59 0.78
C TYR A 30 6.58 5.88 1.21
N VAL A 31 6.46 4.63 0.77
CA VAL A 31 5.30 3.80 1.05
C VAL A 31 5.76 2.52 1.75
N VAL A 32 5.01 2.08 2.74
CA VAL A 32 5.24 0.79 3.42
C VAL A 32 4.01 -0.08 3.25
N ILE A 33 4.21 -1.33 2.86
CA ILE A 33 3.15 -2.32 2.70
C ILE A 33 3.21 -3.32 3.85
N GLU A 34 2.08 -3.53 4.49
CA GLU A 34 1.95 -4.50 5.56
C GLU A 34 0.77 -5.43 5.27
N LYS A 35 1.03 -6.74 5.27
CA LYS A 35 -0.06 -7.70 5.14
C LYS A 35 -0.65 -7.94 6.53
N THR A 36 -1.93 -7.62 6.68
CA THR A 36 -2.64 -7.76 7.95
C THR A 36 -3.49 -9.01 8.02
N GLY A 37 -3.70 -9.69 6.91
CA GLY A 37 -4.45 -10.94 6.89
C GLY A 37 -4.32 -11.67 5.56
N SER A 38 -4.63 -12.96 5.56
CA SER A 38 -4.64 -13.75 4.34
C SER A 38 -5.52 -14.99 4.53
N GLY A 39 -5.92 -15.59 3.41
CA GLY A 39 -6.70 -16.81 3.39
C GLY A 39 -6.62 -17.47 2.03
N GLN A 40 -7.11 -18.70 1.96
CA GLN A 40 -7.14 -19.45 0.71
C GLN A 40 -8.35 -20.39 0.71
N THR A 41 -9.08 -20.43 -0.40
CA THR A 41 -10.21 -21.31 -0.60
C THR A 41 -10.19 -21.78 -2.05
N ASN A 42 -10.19 -23.11 -2.28
CA ASN A 42 -10.21 -23.68 -3.63
C ASN A 42 -9.13 -23.08 -4.55
N HIS A 43 -7.90 -22.96 -4.03
CA HIS A 43 -6.74 -22.41 -4.73
C HIS A 43 -6.84 -20.90 -5.04
N ILE A 44 -7.88 -20.24 -4.55
CA ILE A 44 -8.01 -18.78 -4.65
C ILE A 44 -7.46 -18.17 -3.37
N LYS A 45 -6.46 -17.32 -3.52
CA LYS A 45 -5.80 -16.68 -2.40
C LYS A 45 -6.38 -15.29 -2.15
N ARG A 46 -6.53 -14.95 -0.88
CA ARG A 46 -6.97 -13.62 -0.45
C ARG A 46 -5.93 -13.03 0.47
N ALA A 47 -5.75 -11.73 0.37
CA ALA A 47 -4.86 -10.99 1.26
C ALA A 47 -5.47 -9.64 1.57
N THR A 48 -5.24 -9.17 2.79
CA THR A 48 -5.55 -7.79 3.18
C THR A 48 -4.23 -7.07 3.38
N LEU A 49 -4.03 -5.99 2.65
CA LEU A 49 -2.81 -5.21 2.71
C LEU A 49 -3.13 -3.80 3.20
N ALA A 50 -2.39 -3.37 4.21
CA ALA A 50 -2.39 -1.99 4.66
C ALA A 50 -1.23 -1.28 3.95
N ILE A 51 -1.53 -0.20 3.24
CA ILE A 51 -0.53 0.55 2.48
C ILE A 51 -0.42 1.92 3.12
N GLN A 52 0.74 2.20 3.70
CA GLN A 52 1.01 3.41 4.47
C GLN A 52 1.82 4.38 3.61
N SER A 53 1.28 5.59 3.45
CA SER A 53 1.88 6.65 2.66
C SER A 53 2.47 7.69 3.59
N TYR A 54 3.79 7.82 3.60
CA TYR A 54 4.54 8.73 4.47
C TYR A 54 4.98 9.97 3.70
N SER A 55 4.90 11.12 4.34
CA SER A 55 5.43 12.36 3.79
C SER A 55 5.74 13.38 4.89
N ASP A 56 6.21 14.56 4.52
CA ASP A 56 6.63 15.62 5.44
C ASP A 56 5.47 16.39 6.08
N SER A 57 4.31 16.32 5.48
CA SER A 57 3.13 17.02 5.99
C SER A 57 1.89 16.14 5.83
N LEU A 58 0.87 16.46 6.59
CA LEU A 58 -0.38 15.74 6.50
C LEU A 58 -1.00 15.86 5.10
N TYR A 59 -0.96 17.07 4.53
CA TYR A 59 -1.47 17.30 3.18
C TYR A 59 -0.75 16.43 2.14
N GLN A 60 0.57 16.37 2.21
CA GLN A 60 1.35 15.57 1.25
C GLN A 60 1.16 14.07 1.46
N ALA A 61 1.03 13.63 2.71
CA ALA A 61 0.72 12.23 2.99
C ALA A 61 -0.65 11.84 2.43
N ALA A 62 -1.65 12.70 2.60
CA ALA A 62 -2.97 12.49 2.05
C ALA A 62 -2.94 12.47 0.52
N SER A 63 -2.18 13.36 -0.10
CA SER A 63 -2.02 13.43 -1.55
C SER A 63 -1.36 12.16 -2.09
N LEU A 64 -0.31 11.67 -1.42
CA LEU A 64 0.34 10.43 -1.78
C LEU A 64 -0.63 9.24 -1.66
N ASN A 65 -1.44 9.24 -0.61
CA ASN A 65 -2.46 8.21 -0.41
C ASN A 65 -3.46 8.17 -1.58
N GLU A 66 -3.87 9.33 -2.11
CA GLU A 66 -4.73 9.40 -3.29
C GLU A 66 -4.05 8.79 -4.52
N GLN A 67 -2.75 9.04 -4.70
CA GLN A 67 -1.98 8.44 -5.79
C GLN A 67 -1.90 6.91 -5.64
N VAL A 68 -1.71 6.43 -4.42
CA VAL A 68 -1.72 4.99 -4.12
C VAL A 68 -3.06 4.38 -4.50
N LYS A 69 -4.16 5.03 -4.11
CA LYS A 69 -5.51 4.52 -4.40
C LYS A 69 -5.76 4.46 -5.91
N GLU A 70 -5.35 5.49 -6.65
CA GLU A 70 -5.47 5.48 -8.11
C GLU A 70 -4.67 4.35 -8.75
N ALA A 71 -3.44 4.14 -8.30
CA ALA A 71 -2.61 3.07 -8.81
C ALA A 71 -3.22 1.70 -8.51
N MET A 72 -3.75 1.53 -7.31
CA MET A 72 -4.34 0.24 -6.89
C MET A 72 -5.64 -0.07 -7.64
N GLU A 73 -6.37 0.93 -8.14
CA GLU A 73 -7.54 0.67 -8.99
C GLU A 73 -7.18 -0.07 -10.27
N LYS A 74 -5.96 0.10 -10.74
CA LYS A 74 -5.49 -0.49 -12.02
C LYS A 74 -4.63 -1.73 -11.81
N ILE A 75 -4.42 -2.16 -10.57
CA ILE A 75 -3.52 -3.28 -10.30
C ILE A 75 -4.06 -4.60 -10.87
N ILE A 76 -5.35 -4.68 -11.17
CA ILE A 76 -5.94 -5.86 -11.80
C ILE A 76 -5.36 -6.12 -13.20
N GLU A 77 -4.65 -5.17 -13.77
CA GLU A 77 -3.90 -5.38 -15.02
C GLU A 77 -2.69 -6.30 -14.83
N VAL A 78 -2.26 -6.51 -13.59
CA VAL A 78 -1.20 -7.47 -13.25
C VAL A 78 -1.80 -8.87 -13.27
N ASP A 79 -1.19 -9.79 -14.01
CA ASP A 79 -1.74 -11.11 -14.29
C ASP A 79 -2.12 -11.92 -13.03
N ASP A 80 -1.35 -11.76 -11.96
CA ASP A 80 -1.57 -12.54 -10.74
C ASP A 80 -2.74 -12.02 -9.89
N ILE A 81 -3.28 -10.84 -10.19
CA ILE A 81 -4.30 -10.20 -9.38
C ILE A 81 -5.62 -10.18 -10.12
N SER A 82 -6.64 -10.81 -9.54
CA SER A 82 -7.96 -10.88 -10.15
C SER A 82 -8.94 -9.85 -9.59
N ARG A 83 -8.71 -9.36 -8.37
CA ARG A 83 -9.59 -8.39 -7.73
C ARG A 83 -8.81 -7.58 -6.70
N CYS A 84 -9.13 -6.29 -6.63
CA CYS A 84 -8.59 -5.40 -5.61
C CYS A 84 -9.66 -4.40 -5.23
N GLU A 85 -10.01 -4.36 -3.96
CA GLU A 85 -11.03 -3.43 -3.44
C GLU A 85 -10.50 -2.64 -2.28
N LEU A 86 -10.75 -1.34 -2.30
CA LEU A 86 -10.46 -0.48 -1.15
C LEU A 86 -11.46 -0.79 -0.04
N ASN A 87 -10.94 -1.23 1.11
CA ASN A 87 -11.74 -1.48 2.29
C ASN A 87 -11.98 -0.17 3.06
N ASN A 88 -10.90 0.55 3.32
CA ASN A 88 -10.97 1.81 4.07
C ASN A 88 -9.66 2.57 3.89
N ASP A 89 -9.71 3.89 4.09
CA ASP A 89 -8.49 4.69 4.19
C ASP A 89 -8.69 5.83 5.18
N TYR A 90 -7.61 6.22 5.85
CA TYR A 90 -7.70 7.18 6.93
C TYR A 90 -6.32 7.73 7.30
N ASN A 91 -6.35 8.86 8.01
CA ASN A 91 -5.16 9.44 8.61
C ASN A 91 -4.63 8.51 9.71
N TYR A 92 -3.38 8.09 9.57
CA TYR A 92 -2.76 7.15 10.52
C TYR A 92 -1.44 7.74 11.07
N THR A 93 -1.38 9.05 11.18
CA THR A 93 -0.19 9.78 11.59
C THR A 93 0.27 9.34 12.99
N ASP A 94 1.57 9.05 13.10
CA ASP A 94 2.21 8.78 14.39
C ASP A 94 2.50 10.13 15.04
N THR A 95 1.60 10.57 15.91
CA THR A 95 1.71 11.89 16.56
C THR A 95 2.86 11.95 17.55
N ALA A 96 3.23 10.83 18.16
CA ALA A 96 4.33 10.77 19.13
C ALA A 96 5.67 11.03 18.45
N ARG A 97 5.89 10.49 17.26
CA ARG A 97 7.12 10.66 16.49
C ARG A 97 7.00 11.73 15.41
N LYS A 98 5.82 12.35 15.29
CA LYS A 98 5.52 13.36 14.27
C LYS A 98 5.78 12.86 12.84
N LYS A 99 5.43 11.61 12.59
CA LYS A 99 5.49 11.02 11.25
C LYS A 99 4.12 11.04 10.61
N TYR A 100 3.95 11.91 9.63
CA TYR A 100 2.69 12.03 8.91
C TYR A 100 2.52 10.85 7.96
N ARG A 101 1.41 10.16 8.10
CA ARG A 101 1.08 9.04 7.20
C ARG A 101 -0.42 8.84 7.09
N TYR A 102 -0.83 8.38 5.90
CA TYR A 102 -2.17 7.85 5.68
C TYR A 102 -2.06 6.36 5.50
N GLN A 103 -3.13 5.65 5.81
CA GLN A 103 -3.19 4.22 5.59
C GLN A 103 -4.41 3.88 4.74
N ALA A 104 -4.20 3.14 3.66
CA ALA A 104 -5.27 2.59 2.83
C ALA A 104 -5.21 1.07 2.96
N VAL A 105 -6.36 0.46 3.21
CA VAL A 105 -6.47 -0.99 3.39
C VAL A 105 -7.19 -1.58 2.19
N PHE A 106 -6.57 -2.56 1.56
CA PHE A 106 -7.11 -3.20 0.36
C PHE A 106 -7.32 -4.69 0.58
N ASP A 107 -8.44 -5.19 0.08
CA ASP A 107 -8.72 -6.61 0.01
C ASP A 107 -8.41 -7.07 -1.40
N ILE A 108 -7.50 -8.06 -1.51
CA ILE A 108 -6.97 -8.51 -2.79
C ILE A 108 -7.24 -9.99 -2.96
N VAL A 109 -7.69 -10.36 -4.17
CA VAL A 109 -7.82 -11.76 -4.60
C VAL A 109 -6.76 -11.99 -5.67
N HIS A 110 -5.98 -13.07 -5.50
CA HIS A 110 -4.86 -13.34 -6.38
C HIS A 110 -4.62 -14.85 -6.55
N PHE A 111 -3.78 -15.18 -7.48
CA PHE A 111 -3.41 -16.57 -7.75
C PHE A 111 -2.17 -17.03 -7.03
#